data_e04e4fec65b4d3c5dd9d107a20e98483
#
_entry.id   e04e4fec65b4d3c5dd9d107a20e98483
#
_cell.length_a   1.000
_cell.length_b   1.000
_cell.length_c   1.000
_cell.angle_alpha   90.00
_cell.angle_beta   90.00
_cell.angle_gamma   90.00
#
_symmetry.space_group_name_H-M   'P 1'
#
loop_
_entity.id
_entity.type
_entity.pdbx_description
1 polymer ?
#
loop_
_entity_poly.entity_id
_entity_poly.type
_entity_poly.pdbx_seq_one_letter_code
_entity_poly.pdbx_strand_id
1 'polypeptide(L)'
;MVTFPKELKPVFVDNKDLVRLGSIDDGGYVVPIKTIMNSKTLLSFGISDNWDFEKDFLKKSKINVFAYDHSIDNNFWLSKFKRDLIKFLKLKIFKPKKLYKMFQYLDFIYFFKYNKLNKFYLKKIGNDSQSINLQTIINDHLIHKENIFLKIDIENFEYEILNEIISNKFKIQGIVIEFHEVSSNLDKIKEFIRMLLPNLNLVHIHANNYSVKKLDSFPEAIELTFSKD
;
A
#
# COMPACT_ATOMS: atom_id res chain seq x y z
N MET A 1 22.93 15.53 -3.61
CA MET A 1 22.41 14.15 -3.79
C MET A 1 22.18 13.59 -2.41
N VAL A 2 20.93 13.33 -2.04
CA VAL A 2 20.60 12.79 -0.71
C VAL A 2 21.10 11.34 -0.65
N THR A 3 21.93 11.04 0.34
CA THR A 3 22.43 9.68 0.58
C THR A 3 21.58 9.03 1.66
N PHE A 4 20.93 7.91 1.34
CA PHE A 4 20.21 7.14 2.32
C PHE A 4 21.15 6.54 3.39
N PRO A 5 20.75 6.47 4.65
CA PRO A 5 21.48 5.75 5.68
C PRO A 5 21.79 4.30 5.26
N LYS A 6 22.85 3.73 5.82
CA LYS A 6 23.30 2.37 5.47
C LYS A 6 22.21 1.31 5.71
N GLU A 7 21.40 1.50 6.72
CA GLU A 7 20.29 0.62 7.09
C GLU A 7 19.17 0.59 6.04
N LEU A 8 19.02 1.66 5.26
CA LEU A 8 18.07 1.77 4.16
C LEU A 8 18.65 1.29 2.82
N LYS A 9 19.79 0.61 2.82
CA LYS A 9 20.36 0.05 1.61
C LYS A 9 19.72 -1.29 1.29
N PRO A 10 18.98 -1.43 0.16
CA PRO A 10 18.37 -2.70 -0.21
C PRO A 10 19.42 -3.77 -0.49
N VAL A 11 19.06 -5.03 -0.22
CA VAL A 11 19.80 -6.18 -0.76
C VAL A 11 19.61 -6.23 -2.28
N PHE A 12 20.60 -6.79 -2.96
CA PHE A 12 20.53 -6.88 -4.42
C PHE A 12 19.47 -7.92 -4.85
N VAL A 13 18.59 -7.50 -5.75
CA VAL A 13 17.65 -8.36 -6.48
C VAL A 13 17.80 -8.04 -7.97
N ASP A 14 17.87 -9.06 -8.82
CA ASP A 14 17.98 -8.86 -10.27
C ASP A 14 16.72 -8.14 -10.78
N ASN A 15 16.90 -7.12 -11.62
CA ASN A 15 15.77 -6.34 -12.18
C ASN A 15 14.75 -7.18 -12.94
N LYS A 16 15.17 -8.29 -13.54
CA LYS A 16 14.25 -9.23 -14.24
C LYS A 16 13.27 -9.93 -13.30
N ASP A 17 13.62 -10.03 -12.01
CA ASP A 17 12.81 -10.64 -10.97
C ASP A 17 11.90 -9.64 -10.25
N LEU A 18 12.00 -8.37 -10.61
CA LEU A 18 11.19 -7.28 -10.08
C LEU A 18 10.06 -6.90 -11.04
N VAL A 19 8.95 -6.46 -10.49
CA VAL A 19 7.83 -5.90 -11.25
C VAL A 19 7.23 -4.71 -10.51
N ARG A 20 6.88 -3.66 -11.26
CA ARG A 20 6.09 -2.56 -10.72
C ARG A 20 4.61 -2.93 -10.80
N LEU A 21 3.89 -2.80 -9.68
CA LEU A 21 2.44 -2.96 -9.56
C LEU A 21 1.83 -1.62 -9.20
N GLY A 22 0.61 -1.34 -9.69
CA GLY A 22 -0.11 -0.13 -9.42
C GLY A 22 0.17 1.01 -10.40
N SER A 23 -0.24 2.21 -10.04
CA SER A 23 -0.17 3.40 -10.88
C SER A 23 1.28 3.78 -11.24
N ILE A 24 1.44 4.44 -12.40
CA ILE A 24 2.74 4.96 -12.83
C ILE A 24 3.12 6.21 -12.03
N ASP A 25 2.13 7.01 -11.65
CA ASP A 25 2.36 8.29 -10.97
C ASP A 25 2.54 8.08 -9.47
N ASP A 26 1.47 7.70 -8.76
CA ASP A 26 1.42 7.53 -7.31
C ASP A 26 0.73 6.21 -6.94
N GLY A 27 1.12 5.56 -5.83
CA GLY A 27 0.58 4.27 -5.41
C GLY A 27 1.05 3.08 -6.23
N GLY A 28 2.24 3.17 -6.84
CA GLY A 28 2.87 2.05 -7.55
C GLY A 28 4.16 1.60 -6.89
N TYR A 29 4.26 0.29 -6.59
CA TYR A 29 5.36 -0.30 -5.83
C TYR A 29 6.12 -1.34 -6.64
N VAL A 30 7.44 -1.42 -6.45
CA VAL A 30 8.30 -2.44 -7.07
C VAL A 30 8.40 -3.64 -6.14
N VAL A 31 8.03 -4.82 -6.63
CA VAL A 31 7.91 -6.05 -5.83
C VAL A 31 8.58 -7.22 -6.55
N PRO A 32 9.31 -8.12 -5.84
CA PRO A 32 9.79 -9.34 -6.46
C PRO A 32 8.62 -10.25 -6.90
N ILE A 33 8.70 -10.75 -8.12
CA ILE A 33 7.66 -11.62 -8.71
C ILE A 33 7.43 -12.86 -7.85
N LYS A 34 8.50 -13.46 -7.33
CA LYS A 34 8.45 -14.64 -6.47
C LYS A 34 7.66 -14.37 -5.18
N THR A 35 7.83 -13.20 -4.58
CA THR A 35 7.09 -12.79 -3.38
C THR A 35 5.59 -12.74 -3.64
N ILE A 36 5.17 -12.19 -4.80
CA ILE A 36 3.77 -12.17 -5.21
C ILE A 36 3.22 -13.59 -5.37
N MET A 37 3.95 -14.45 -6.06
CA MET A 37 3.54 -15.84 -6.34
C MET A 37 3.45 -16.70 -5.08
N ASN A 38 4.31 -16.45 -4.09
CA ASN A 38 4.32 -17.17 -2.82
C ASN A 38 3.27 -16.66 -1.82
N SER A 39 2.69 -15.50 -2.07
CA SER A 39 1.64 -14.91 -1.21
C SER A 39 0.32 -15.68 -1.32
N LYS A 40 -0.43 -15.76 -0.21
CA LYS A 40 -1.72 -16.45 -0.11
C LYS A 40 -2.87 -15.51 0.23
N THR A 41 -2.56 -14.34 0.77
CA THR A 41 -3.53 -13.31 1.13
C THR A 41 -2.86 -11.95 0.95
N LEU A 42 -3.58 -10.99 0.39
CA LEU A 42 -3.20 -9.58 0.35
C LEU A 42 -4.05 -8.80 1.36
N LEU A 43 -3.40 -8.21 2.36
CA LEU A 43 -3.98 -7.20 3.23
C LEU A 43 -3.52 -5.83 2.71
N SER A 44 -4.47 -4.99 2.33
CA SER A 44 -4.21 -3.67 1.75
C SER A 44 -4.80 -2.58 2.62
N PHE A 45 -3.96 -1.71 3.15
CA PHE A 45 -4.32 -0.62 4.05
C PHE A 45 -4.07 0.71 3.37
N GLY A 46 -5.12 1.56 3.28
CA GLY A 46 -5.10 2.82 2.57
C GLY A 46 -5.14 2.64 1.05
N ILE A 47 -6.32 2.40 0.50
CA ILE A 47 -6.49 2.28 -0.96
C ILE A 47 -6.94 3.58 -1.61
N SER A 48 -7.49 4.51 -0.82
CA SER A 48 -8.05 5.77 -1.32
C SER A 48 -8.96 5.54 -2.55
N ASP A 49 -8.82 6.33 -3.59
CA ASP A 49 -9.53 6.14 -4.85
C ASP A 49 -8.71 5.38 -5.93
N ASN A 50 -7.69 4.61 -5.50
CA ASN A 50 -6.81 3.87 -6.40
C ASN A 50 -6.51 2.46 -5.88
N TRP A 51 -6.99 1.44 -6.57
CA TRP A 51 -6.74 0.01 -6.29
C TRP A 51 -6.07 -0.71 -7.47
N ASP A 52 -5.29 0.03 -8.24
CA ASP A 52 -4.56 -0.54 -9.37
C ASP A 52 -3.46 -1.50 -8.90
N PHE A 53 -2.87 -1.26 -7.72
CA PHE A 53 -1.92 -2.19 -7.10
C PHE A 53 -2.58 -3.56 -6.85
N GLU A 54 -3.75 -3.59 -6.24
CA GLU A 54 -4.51 -4.80 -5.94
C GLU A 54 -4.92 -5.54 -7.23
N LYS A 55 -5.35 -4.79 -8.25
CA LYS A 55 -5.66 -5.35 -9.58
C LYS A 55 -4.45 -6.01 -10.21
N ASP A 56 -3.31 -5.33 -10.21
CA ASP A 56 -2.08 -5.84 -10.81
C ASP A 56 -1.52 -7.04 -10.04
N PHE A 57 -1.64 -7.02 -8.71
CA PHE A 57 -1.27 -8.15 -7.86
C PHE A 57 -2.10 -9.39 -8.22
N LEU A 58 -3.42 -9.25 -8.36
CA LEU A 58 -4.34 -10.34 -8.72
C LEU A 58 -4.17 -10.87 -10.13
N LYS A 59 -3.61 -10.09 -11.07
CA LYS A 59 -3.22 -10.60 -12.40
C LYS A 59 -2.11 -11.65 -12.31
N LYS A 60 -1.30 -11.60 -11.25
CA LYS A 60 -0.15 -12.48 -11.03
C LYS A 60 -0.41 -13.58 -10.02
N SER A 61 -1.34 -13.38 -9.08
CA SER A 61 -1.68 -14.34 -8.03
C SER A 61 -3.17 -14.30 -7.72
N LYS A 62 -3.84 -15.46 -7.79
CA LYS A 62 -5.29 -15.58 -7.49
C LYS A 62 -5.48 -15.85 -6.00
N ILE A 63 -5.55 -14.80 -5.21
CA ILE A 63 -5.65 -14.86 -3.75
C ILE A 63 -6.77 -13.97 -3.23
N ASN A 64 -7.10 -14.08 -1.95
CA ASN A 64 -8.02 -13.17 -1.29
C ASN A 64 -7.37 -11.80 -1.07
N VAL A 65 -8.15 -10.74 -1.30
CA VAL A 65 -7.79 -9.36 -0.98
C VAL A 65 -8.74 -8.83 0.09
N PHE A 66 -8.16 -8.33 1.18
CA PHE A 66 -8.88 -7.63 2.24
C PHE A 66 -8.34 -6.21 2.33
N ALA A 67 -9.12 -5.26 1.82
CA ALA A 67 -8.76 -3.85 1.78
C ALA A 67 -9.46 -3.07 2.90
N TYR A 68 -8.72 -2.19 3.54
CA TYR A 68 -9.19 -1.35 4.65
C TYR A 68 -8.87 0.10 4.36
N ASP A 69 -9.90 0.95 4.45
CA ASP A 69 -9.75 2.40 4.36
C ASP A 69 -10.96 3.06 5.01
N HIS A 70 -10.73 4.03 5.88
CA HIS A 70 -11.79 4.74 6.57
C HIS A 70 -12.23 6.02 5.85
N SER A 71 -11.46 6.47 4.87
CA SER A 71 -11.65 7.76 4.20
C SER A 71 -12.64 7.72 3.04
N ILE A 72 -12.89 6.54 2.44
CA ILE A 72 -13.68 6.37 1.22
C ILE A 72 -15.12 5.94 1.49
N ASP A 73 -15.81 6.70 2.31
CA ASP A 73 -17.22 6.54 2.63
C ASP A 73 -18.17 7.03 1.49
N ASN A 74 -19.48 7.00 1.75
CA ASN A 74 -20.46 7.48 0.79
C ASN A 74 -20.34 8.99 0.49
N ASN A 75 -19.90 9.78 1.46
CA ASN A 75 -19.71 11.22 1.29
C ASN A 75 -18.49 11.51 0.41
N PHE A 76 -17.43 10.73 0.55
CA PHE A 76 -16.27 10.77 -0.35
C PHE A 76 -16.71 10.54 -1.80
N TRP A 77 -17.45 9.46 -2.08
CA TRP A 77 -17.91 9.14 -3.44
C TRP A 77 -18.82 10.21 -4.02
N LEU A 78 -19.75 10.73 -3.22
CA LEU A 78 -20.63 11.79 -3.67
C LEU A 78 -19.86 13.09 -4.00
N SER A 79 -18.93 13.46 -3.14
CA SER A 79 -18.08 14.65 -3.31
C SER A 79 -17.15 14.50 -4.52
N LYS A 80 -16.56 13.32 -4.69
CA LYS A 80 -15.75 12.98 -5.84
C LYS A 80 -16.54 13.07 -7.14
N PHE A 81 -17.71 12.45 -7.19
CA PHE A 81 -18.59 12.50 -8.37
C PHE A 81 -18.95 13.93 -8.75
N LYS A 82 -19.39 14.76 -7.79
CA LYS A 82 -19.69 16.17 -8.02
C LYS A 82 -18.50 16.94 -8.57
N ARG A 83 -17.32 16.74 -7.97
CA ARG A 83 -16.07 17.40 -8.43
C ARG A 83 -15.68 16.99 -9.84
N ASP A 84 -15.77 15.71 -10.15
CA ASP A 84 -15.40 15.18 -11.46
C ASP A 84 -16.41 15.57 -12.54
N LEU A 85 -17.72 15.63 -12.20
CA LEU A 85 -18.77 16.15 -13.08
C LEU A 85 -18.53 17.63 -13.42
N ILE A 86 -18.24 18.48 -12.41
CA ILE A 86 -17.92 19.90 -12.65
C ILE A 86 -16.69 20.04 -13.55
N LYS A 87 -15.65 19.25 -13.31
CA LYS A 87 -14.45 19.25 -14.17
C LYS A 87 -14.76 18.81 -15.59
N PHE A 88 -15.62 17.81 -15.76
CA PHE A 88 -16.05 17.33 -17.07
C PHE A 88 -16.84 18.41 -17.83
N LEU A 89 -17.81 19.06 -17.18
CA LEU A 89 -18.63 20.12 -17.79
C LEU A 89 -17.83 21.38 -18.17
N LYS A 90 -16.75 21.68 -17.43
CA LYS A 90 -15.86 22.82 -17.73
C LYS A 90 -14.87 22.54 -18.87
N LEU A 91 -14.77 21.30 -19.37
CA LEU A 91 -13.83 20.95 -20.42
C LEU A 91 -14.40 21.29 -21.79
N LYS A 92 -13.65 22.10 -22.57
CA LYS A 92 -13.93 22.35 -23.99
C LYS A 92 -13.56 21.14 -24.89
N ILE A 93 -12.79 20.18 -24.37
CA ILE A 93 -12.30 19.01 -25.12
C ILE A 93 -12.62 17.74 -24.33
N PHE A 94 -13.29 16.81 -25.00
CA PHE A 94 -13.59 15.47 -24.46
C PHE A 94 -12.30 14.68 -24.21
N LYS A 95 -12.05 14.25 -22.96
CA LYS A 95 -10.93 13.39 -22.58
C LYS A 95 -11.46 12.09 -21.99
N PRO A 96 -11.30 10.92 -22.65
CA PRO A 96 -11.84 9.63 -22.18
C PRO A 96 -11.40 9.25 -20.75
N LYS A 97 -10.15 9.55 -20.37
CA LYS A 97 -9.63 9.31 -19.01
C LYS A 97 -10.41 10.04 -17.92
N LYS A 98 -11.06 11.20 -18.24
CA LYS A 98 -11.85 11.94 -17.27
C LYS A 98 -13.27 11.39 -17.14
N LEU A 99 -13.81 10.83 -18.21
CA LEU A 99 -15.09 10.11 -18.15
C LEU A 99 -14.95 8.85 -17.28
N TYR A 100 -13.85 8.11 -17.42
CA TYR A 100 -13.58 6.94 -16.59
C TYR A 100 -13.60 7.29 -15.08
N LYS A 101 -13.04 8.44 -14.67
CA LYS A 101 -13.04 8.85 -13.26
C LYS A 101 -14.46 9.06 -12.69
N MET A 102 -15.44 9.45 -13.49
CA MET A 102 -16.83 9.57 -13.06
C MET A 102 -17.46 8.20 -12.76
N PHE A 103 -17.02 7.14 -13.45
CA PHE A 103 -17.50 5.77 -13.24
C PHE A 103 -16.61 4.95 -12.30
N GLN A 104 -15.61 5.56 -11.68
CA GLN A 104 -14.67 4.87 -10.79
C GLN A 104 -15.38 4.19 -9.61
N TYR A 105 -16.50 4.77 -9.12
CA TYR A 105 -17.32 4.13 -8.10
C TYR A 105 -17.92 2.79 -8.57
N LEU A 106 -18.35 2.69 -9.83
CA LEU A 106 -18.85 1.42 -10.38
C LEU A 106 -17.73 0.37 -10.47
N ASP A 107 -16.53 0.79 -10.86
CA ASP A 107 -15.37 -0.10 -10.87
C ASP A 107 -14.99 -0.57 -9.45
N PHE A 108 -15.08 0.32 -8.44
CA PHE A 108 -14.92 -0.04 -7.03
C PHE A 108 -15.92 -1.10 -6.58
N ILE A 109 -17.20 -0.88 -6.86
CA ILE A 109 -18.28 -1.83 -6.54
C ILE A 109 -18.05 -3.17 -7.25
N TYR A 110 -17.70 -3.13 -8.54
CA TYR A 110 -17.39 -4.33 -9.30
C TYR A 110 -16.22 -5.09 -8.68
N PHE A 111 -15.13 -4.42 -8.37
CA PHE A 111 -13.91 -5.04 -7.86
C PHE A 111 -14.08 -5.61 -6.44
N PHE A 112 -14.73 -4.89 -5.52
CA PHE A 112 -14.81 -5.29 -4.12
C PHE A 112 -16.13 -5.96 -3.72
N LYS A 113 -17.23 -5.68 -4.40
CA LYS A 113 -18.55 -6.20 -4.00
C LYS A 113 -18.98 -7.42 -4.79
N TYR A 114 -18.69 -7.44 -6.09
CA TYR A 114 -19.07 -8.56 -6.95
C TYR A 114 -18.01 -9.67 -7.04
N ASN A 115 -16.75 -9.36 -6.78
CA ASN A 115 -15.71 -10.39 -6.70
C ASN A 115 -15.72 -11.02 -5.29
N LYS A 116 -15.99 -12.32 -5.21
CA LYS A 116 -16.07 -13.05 -3.93
C LYS A 116 -14.73 -13.11 -3.18
N LEU A 117 -13.61 -12.96 -3.88
CA LEU A 117 -12.25 -13.00 -3.31
C LEU A 117 -11.81 -11.66 -2.74
N ASN A 118 -12.43 -10.56 -3.17
CA ASN A 118 -12.05 -9.21 -2.75
C ASN A 118 -13.08 -8.66 -1.79
N LYS A 119 -12.61 -8.13 -0.67
CA LYS A 119 -13.47 -7.51 0.34
C LYS A 119 -12.93 -6.16 0.74
N PHE A 120 -13.82 -5.20 0.91
CA PHE A 120 -13.49 -3.87 1.40
C PHE A 120 -14.18 -3.63 2.75
N TYR A 121 -13.44 -3.01 3.65
CA TYR A 121 -13.89 -2.64 4.99
C TYR A 121 -13.65 -1.14 5.21
N LEU A 122 -14.73 -0.42 5.48
CA LEU A 122 -14.67 1.00 5.84
C LEU A 122 -14.24 1.11 7.31
N LYS A 123 -12.94 0.90 7.57
CA LYS A 123 -12.34 0.92 8.90
C LYS A 123 -10.97 1.54 8.88
N LYS A 124 -10.64 2.29 9.94
CA LYS A 124 -9.31 2.81 10.21
C LYS A 124 -8.41 1.71 10.74
N ILE A 125 -7.16 1.68 10.29
CA ILE A 125 -6.12 0.81 10.84
C ILE A 125 -5.36 1.56 11.92
N GLY A 126 -5.13 0.92 13.05
CA GLY A 126 -4.40 1.50 14.18
C GLY A 126 -4.73 0.81 15.50
N ASN A 127 -4.30 1.40 16.59
CA ASN A 127 -4.42 0.83 17.94
C ASN A 127 -5.36 1.62 18.87
N ASP A 128 -6.05 2.63 18.36
CA ASP A 128 -7.05 3.37 19.14
C ASP A 128 -8.41 2.63 19.19
N SER A 129 -9.33 3.13 20.03
CA SER A 129 -10.64 2.50 20.25
C SER A 129 -11.57 2.50 19.04
N GLN A 130 -11.30 3.31 18.00
CA GLN A 130 -12.07 3.42 16.77
C GLN A 130 -11.42 2.69 15.60
N SER A 131 -10.20 2.19 15.80
CA SER A 131 -9.39 1.50 14.81
C SER A 131 -9.49 -0.02 14.94
N ILE A 132 -9.12 -0.73 13.89
CA ILE A 132 -8.91 -2.17 13.92
C ILE A 132 -7.42 -2.44 13.80
N ASN A 133 -6.87 -3.30 14.66
CA ASN A 133 -5.47 -3.65 14.64
C ASN A 133 -5.17 -4.86 13.74
N LEU A 134 -3.92 -5.01 13.32
CA LEU A 134 -3.48 -6.08 12.43
C LEU A 134 -3.76 -7.48 13.01
N GLN A 135 -3.56 -7.68 14.31
CA GLN A 135 -3.79 -8.98 14.95
C GLN A 135 -5.26 -9.40 14.87
N THR A 136 -6.18 -8.46 15.09
CA THR A 136 -7.63 -8.69 14.94
C THR A 136 -7.97 -9.06 13.50
N ILE A 137 -7.42 -8.34 12.52
CA ILE A 137 -7.63 -8.64 11.09
C ILE A 137 -7.17 -10.05 10.74
N ILE A 138 -5.98 -10.44 11.21
CA ILE A 138 -5.45 -11.79 11.00
C ILE A 138 -6.38 -12.85 11.60
N ASN A 139 -6.91 -12.59 12.79
CA ASN A 139 -7.82 -13.52 13.47
C ASN A 139 -9.19 -13.59 12.79
N ASP A 140 -9.81 -12.45 12.46
CA ASP A 140 -11.16 -12.36 11.87
C ASP A 140 -11.23 -13.04 10.49
N HIS A 141 -10.16 -12.97 9.72
CA HIS A 141 -10.11 -13.63 8.42
C HIS A 141 -9.55 -15.04 8.45
N LEU A 142 -9.34 -15.58 9.66
CA LEU A 142 -8.76 -16.92 9.86
C LEU A 142 -7.45 -17.12 9.04
N ILE A 143 -6.66 -16.06 8.95
CA ILE A 143 -5.36 -16.10 8.29
C ILE A 143 -4.37 -16.78 9.24
N HIS A 144 -4.61 -18.06 9.52
CA HIS A 144 -3.78 -18.84 10.43
C HIS A 144 -2.48 -19.32 9.79
N LYS A 145 -2.41 -19.22 8.45
CA LYS A 145 -1.27 -19.72 7.68
C LYS A 145 -0.37 -18.58 7.26
N GLU A 146 0.87 -18.91 7.07
CA GLU A 146 1.94 -18.06 6.56
C GLU A 146 1.63 -17.46 5.18
N ASN A 147 2.44 -16.50 4.74
CA ASN A 147 2.46 -15.91 3.41
C ASN A 147 1.42 -14.81 3.18
N ILE A 148 1.28 -13.92 4.15
CA ILE A 148 0.54 -12.67 4.02
C ILE A 148 1.39 -11.67 3.26
N PHE A 149 0.84 -11.00 2.26
CA PHE A 149 1.40 -9.78 1.69
C PHE A 149 0.70 -8.56 2.30
N LEU A 150 1.47 -7.59 2.77
CA LEU A 150 0.95 -6.32 3.32
C LEU A 150 1.23 -5.18 2.34
N LYS A 151 0.21 -4.41 1.98
CA LYS A 151 0.37 -3.07 1.39
C LYS A 151 -0.12 -2.07 2.43
N ILE A 152 0.73 -1.08 2.76
CA ILE A 152 0.49 -0.10 3.82
C ILE A 152 0.80 1.30 3.30
N ASP A 153 -0.24 2.13 3.28
CA ASP A 153 -0.17 3.53 2.86
C ASP A 153 -1.34 4.27 3.55
N ILE A 154 -1.14 4.65 4.81
CA ILE A 154 -2.18 5.09 5.75
C ILE A 154 -1.91 6.46 6.37
N GLU A 155 -1.16 7.30 5.67
CA GLU A 155 -1.04 8.74 5.95
C GLU A 155 -0.68 9.05 7.42
N ASN A 156 0.55 8.70 7.83
CA ASN A 156 1.15 8.87 9.16
C ASN A 156 0.71 7.87 10.25
N PHE A 157 -0.21 6.94 9.99
CA PHE A 157 -0.57 5.89 10.95
C PHE A 157 0.32 4.63 10.83
N GLU A 158 1.26 4.59 9.90
CA GLU A 158 2.19 3.46 9.68
C GLU A 158 2.95 3.12 10.96
N TYR A 159 3.38 4.15 11.70
CA TYR A 159 4.19 4.02 12.91
C TYR A 159 3.44 3.35 14.08
N GLU A 160 2.11 3.42 14.09
CA GLU A 160 1.29 2.81 15.15
C GLU A 160 1.28 1.27 15.05
N ILE A 161 1.42 0.72 13.85
CA ILE A 161 1.26 -0.72 13.60
C ILE A 161 2.60 -1.47 13.44
N LEU A 162 3.75 -0.80 13.52
CA LEU A 162 5.06 -1.42 13.30
C LEU A 162 5.32 -2.59 14.24
N ASN A 163 4.98 -2.45 15.52
CA ASN A 163 5.18 -3.51 16.52
C ASN A 163 4.33 -4.75 16.23
N GLU A 164 3.12 -4.57 15.69
CA GLU A 164 2.26 -5.69 15.29
C GLU A 164 2.81 -6.39 14.05
N ILE A 165 3.35 -5.64 13.10
CA ILE A 165 4.02 -6.20 11.91
C ILE A 165 5.22 -7.03 12.35
N ILE A 166 6.07 -6.50 13.23
CA ILE A 166 7.23 -7.20 13.79
C ILE A 166 6.79 -8.49 14.49
N SER A 167 5.75 -8.43 15.31
CA SER A 167 5.22 -9.58 16.06
C SER A 167 4.68 -10.69 15.13
N ASN A 168 4.21 -10.32 13.94
CA ASN A 168 3.67 -11.24 12.95
C ASN A 168 4.62 -11.54 11.78
N LYS A 169 5.89 -11.11 11.84
CA LYS A 169 6.85 -11.18 10.71
C LYS A 169 7.02 -12.59 10.12
N PHE A 170 6.88 -13.63 10.92
CA PHE A 170 6.99 -15.03 10.46
C PHE A 170 5.84 -15.45 9.53
N LYS A 171 4.67 -14.80 9.64
CA LYS A 171 3.50 -15.02 8.79
C LYS A 171 3.54 -14.21 7.49
N ILE A 172 4.43 -13.21 7.41
CA ILE A 172 4.49 -12.26 6.31
C ILE A 172 5.44 -12.78 5.22
N GLN A 173 4.99 -12.73 3.96
CA GLN A 173 5.75 -13.08 2.78
C GLN A 173 6.42 -11.84 2.15
N GLY A 174 5.73 -10.70 2.21
CA GLY A 174 6.25 -9.44 1.72
C GLY A 174 5.47 -8.25 2.25
N ILE A 175 6.11 -7.08 2.20
CA ILE A 175 5.52 -5.81 2.62
C ILE A 175 5.88 -4.76 1.58
N VAL A 176 4.92 -3.94 1.17
CA VAL A 176 5.17 -2.61 0.63
C VAL A 176 4.59 -1.61 1.61
N ILE A 177 5.38 -0.62 2.00
CA ILE A 177 4.98 0.40 2.96
C ILE A 177 5.48 1.76 2.53
N GLU A 178 4.58 2.74 2.50
CA GLU A 178 4.94 4.14 2.36
C GLU A 178 5.00 4.76 3.75
N PHE A 179 6.17 5.30 4.09
CA PHE A 179 6.38 6.05 5.31
C PHE A 179 6.28 7.54 5.03
N HIS A 180 5.49 8.25 5.82
CA HIS A 180 5.34 9.69 5.81
C HIS A 180 6.14 10.34 6.96
N GLU A 181 6.39 11.67 6.87
CA GLU A 181 7.17 12.42 7.87
C GLU A 181 8.51 11.74 8.22
N VAL A 182 9.20 11.24 7.20
CA VAL A 182 10.40 10.41 7.34
C VAL A 182 11.50 11.10 8.14
N SER A 183 11.70 12.40 7.91
CA SER A 183 12.74 13.19 8.61
C SER A 183 12.59 13.11 10.13
N SER A 184 11.35 13.14 10.63
CA SER A 184 11.04 13.10 12.08
C SER A 184 11.05 11.68 12.65
N ASN A 185 10.93 10.65 11.83
CA ASN A 185 10.75 9.27 12.26
C ASN A 185 11.84 8.31 11.76
N LEU A 186 12.95 8.84 11.24
CA LEU A 186 14.00 8.04 10.60
C LEU A 186 14.55 6.93 11.51
N ASP A 187 14.70 7.18 12.80
CA ASP A 187 15.22 6.17 13.73
C ASP A 187 14.21 5.04 13.99
N LYS A 188 12.91 5.34 13.99
CA LYS A 188 11.86 4.30 14.06
C LYS A 188 11.88 3.41 12.82
N ILE A 189 12.10 4.00 11.64
CA ILE A 189 12.21 3.26 10.38
C ILE A 189 13.43 2.33 10.40
N LYS A 190 14.58 2.84 10.82
CA LYS A 190 15.81 2.01 10.95
C LYS A 190 15.62 0.85 11.92
N GLU A 191 14.97 1.11 13.08
CA GLU A 191 14.66 0.08 14.06
C GLU A 191 13.73 -0.97 13.47
N PHE A 192 12.66 -0.55 12.80
CA PHE A 192 11.73 -1.45 12.12
C PHE A 192 12.46 -2.37 11.13
N ILE A 193 13.32 -1.82 10.27
CA ILE A 193 14.12 -2.60 9.33
C ILE A 193 14.96 -3.65 10.06
N ARG A 194 15.67 -3.25 11.13
CA ARG A 194 16.49 -4.18 11.94
C ARG A 194 15.65 -5.31 12.56
N MET A 195 14.46 -5.00 13.06
CA MET A 195 13.60 -5.97 13.72
C MET A 195 12.93 -6.95 12.74
N LEU A 196 12.80 -6.58 11.47
CA LEU A 196 12.30 -7.49 10.43
C LEU A 196 13.33 -8.54 10.01
N LEU A 197 14.62 -8.19 10.06
CA LEU A 197 15.71 -9.10 9.70
C LEU A 197 15.82 -10.28 10.70
N PRO A 198 16.26 -11.46 10.26
CA PRO A 198 16.55 -11.86 8.87
C PRO A 198 15.32 -12.39 8.13
N ASN A 199 14.12 -12.30 8.71
CA ASN A 199 12.91 -12.90 8.13
C ASN A 199 12.43 -12.21 6.86
N LEU A 200 12.58 -10.88 6.81
CA LEU A 200 12.20 -10.03 5.70
C LEU A 200 13.37 -9.11 5.38
N ASN A 201 13.87 -9.18 4.16
CA ASN A 201 14.94 -8.32 3.66
C ASN A 201 14.34 -7.10 2.97
N LEU A 202 14.94 -5.92 3.17
CA LEU A 202 14.64 -4.74 2.36
C LEU A 202 15.18 -4.98 0.95
N VAL A 203 14.31 -5.01 -0.06
CA VAL A 203 14.65 -5.33 -1.45
C VAL A 203 14.52 -4.16 -2.41
N HIS A 204 13.73 -3.16 -2.06
CA HIS A 204 13.58 -1.95 -2.85
C HIS A 204 13.29 -0.74 -1.97
N ILE A 205 13.80 0.43 -2.39
CA ILE A 205 13.50 1.73 -1.80
C ILE A 205 13.26 2.74 -2.92
N HIS A 206 12.24 3.56 -2.75
CA HIS A 206 11.93 4.67 -3.62
C HIS A 206 11.59 5.90 -2.80
N ALA A 207 12.19 7.06 -3.13
CA ALA A 207 11.78 8.34 -2.59
C ALA A 207 10.55 8.83 -3.36
N ASN A 208 9.44 9.10 -2.68
CA ASN A 208 8.27 9.64 -3.36
C ASN A 208 8.60 11.02 -3.96
N ASN A 209 8.45 11.13 -5.29
CA ASN A 209 8.85 12.31 -6.05
C ASN A 209 8.02 13.56 -5.72
N TYR A 210 6.82 13.39 -5.16
CA TYR A 210 5.94 14.47 -4.74
C TYR A 210 6.26 15.05 -3.36
N SER A 211 7.08 14.34 -2.58
CA SER A 211 7.39 14.68 -1.18
C SER A 211 8.67 15.48 -0.98
N VAL A 212 9.47 15.72 -2.02
CA VAL A 212 10.75 16.45 -1.91
C VAL A 212 10.49 17.95 -1.89
N LYS A 213 10.56 18.56 -0.70
CA LYS A 213 10.31 20.02 -0.52
C LYS A 213 11.52 20.90 -0.80
N LYS A 214 12.77 20.37 -0.73
CA LYS A 214 14.02 21.10 -0.98
C LYS A 214 15.06 20.18 -1.61
N LEU A 215 15.92 20.72 -2.47
CA LEU A 215 16.95 19.97 -3.22
C LEU A 215 17.92 19.15 -2.36
N ASP A 216 18.15 19.57 -1.10
CA ASP A 216 19.10 18.97 -0.16
C ASP A 216 18.44 18.36 1.07
N SER A 217 17.10 18.27 1.13
CA SER A 217 16.40 17.66 2.25
C SER A 217 16.10 16.18 2.00
N PHE A 218 16.07 15.41 3.08
CA PHE A 218 15.61 14.03 3.04
C PHE A 218 14.15 14.00 2.54
N PRO A 219 13.74 13.02 1.74
CA PRO A 219 12.36 12.94 1.25
C PRO A 219 11.40 12.79 2.43
N GLU A 220 10.28 13.49 2.38
CA GLU A 220 9.25 13.43 3.43
C GLU A 220 8.40 12.15 3.36
N ALA A 221 8.39 11.47 2.21
CA ALA A 221 7.82 10.14 2.07
C ALA A 221 8.76 9.20 1.31
N ILE A 222 8.84 7.95 1.79
CA ILE A 222 9.60 6.88 1.15
C ILE A 222 8.79 5.60 1.07
N GLU A 223 8.90 4.92 -0.05
CA GLU A 223 8.32 3.60 -0.28
C GLU A 223 9.40 2.54 -0.04
N LEU A 224 9.11 1.59 0.85
CA LEU A 224 9.98 0.45 1.13
C LEU A 224 9.29 -0.85 0.74
N THR A 225 10.05 -1.76 0.11
CA THR A 225 9.59 -3.12 -0.17
C THR A 225 10.45 -4.13 0.57
N PHE A 226 9.79 -5.00 1.30
CA PHE A 226 10.41 -6.12 1.99
C PHE A 226 9.94 -7.45 1.42
N SER A 227 10.83 -8.43 1.40
CA SER A 227 10.56 -9.79 0.92
C SER A 227 11.20 -10.84 1.81
N LYS A 228 10.51 -11.97 1.96
CA LYS A 228 11.02 -13.17 2.62
C LYS A 228 11.95 -13.97 1.70
N ASP A 229 11.83 -13.78 0.38
CA ASP A 229 12.61 -14.46 -0.66
C ASP A 229 13.95 -13.79 -0.97
#